data_eed031e30a4663ddc887ef10b9ae4f9e
#
_entry.id   eed031e30a4663ddc887ef10b9ae4f9e
#
_cell.length_a   1.000
_cell.length_b   1.000
_cell.length_c   1.000
_cell.angle_alpha   90.00
_cell.angle_beta   90.00
_cell.angle_gamma   90.00
#
_symmetry.space_group_name_H-M   'P 1'
#
loop_
_entity.id
_entity.type
_entity.pdbx_description
1 polymer ?
#
loop_
_entity_poly.entity_id
_entity_poly.type
_entity_poly.pdbx_seq_one_letter_code
_entity_poly.pdbx_strand_id
1 'polypeptide(L)'
;MFSLTIDRFVYGQAEAMINRSISEVYDIVANNYFTNYSKWCPEIIELDEISIGPIHSGTRGSQTTRNRGLDCYSTFEVGEFNQNKSLEIKGLSKSFRSIYDFSKNEIGGTRLNYKFELGDLDLSMLPFRSILSDAINDGAEETVANIKNLIEMPLDLINVH
;
A
#
# COMPACT_ATOMS: atom_id res chain seq x y z
N MET A 1 -10.89 36.68 10.70
CA MET A 1 -11.47 35.85 9.61
C MET A 1 -11.13 34.42 9.81
N PHE A 2 -12.12 33.57 9.97
CA PHE A 2 -11.92 32.16 10.19
C PHE A 2 -11.82 31.44 8.83
N SER A 3 -10.67 30.85 8.54
CA SER A 3 -10.53 29.96 7.40
C SER A 3 -10.96 28.56 7.87
N LEU A 4 -12.11 28.13 7.41
CA LEU A 4 -12.57 26.76 7.60
C LEU A 4 -11.82 25.87 6.62
N THR A 5 -10.77 25.21 7.12
CA THR A 5 -10.09 24.19 6.35
C THR A 5 -10.93 22.91 6.47
N ILE A 6 -11.67 22.59 5.42
CA ILE A 6 -12.39 21.32 5.37
C ILE A 6 -11.36 20.25 4.99
N ASP A 7 -11.14 19.35 5.90
CA ASP A 7 -10.27 18.19 5.67
C ASP A 7 -10.95 17.26 4.65
N ARG A 8 -10.36 17.19 3.45
CA ARG A 8 -10.90 16.42 2.31
C ARG A 8 -10.22 15.08 2.12
N PHE A 9 -9.60 14.54 3.15
CA PHE A 9 -9.07 13.20 3.03
C PHE A 9 -9.56 12.29 4.15
N VAL A 10 -9.54 11.00 3.86
CA VAL A 10 -9.84 9.93 4.81
C VAL A 10 -8.65 8.99 4.81
N TYR A 11 -8.46 8.26 5.90
CA TYR A 11 -7.41 7.28 5.99
C TYR A 11 -7.88 6.05 6.76
N GLY A 12 -7.18 4.94 6.50
CA GLY A 12 -7.31 3.72 7.28
C GLY A 12 -5.93 3.17 7.54
N GLN A 13 -5.77 2.46 8.63
CA GLN A 13 -4.48 1.88 8.97
C GLN A 13 -4.66 0.55 9.69
N ALA A 14 -3.67 -0.33 9.55
CA ALA A 14 -3.64 -1.63 10.19
C ALA A 14 -2.20 -2.06 10.38
N GLU A 15 -2.00 -3.02 11.28
CA GLU A 15 -0.67 -3.60 11.47
C GLU A 15 -0.74 -5.12 11.53
N ALA A 16 0.37 -5.75 11.19
CA ALA A 16 0.54 -7.19 11.32
C ALA A 16 1.94 -7.50 11.85
N MET A 17 2.01 -8.59 12.60
CA MET A 17 3.29 -9.17 13.03
C MET A 17 3.65 -10.29 12.07
N ILE A 18 4.79 -10.16 11.41
CA ILE A 18 5.25 -11.11 10.40
C ILE A 18 6.45 -11.86 10.95
N ASN A 19 6.38 -13.17 10.93
CA ASN A 19 7.43 -14.05 11.48
C ASN A 19 8.57 -14.24 10.47
N ARG A 20 9.17 -13.15 10.05
CA ARG A 20 10.36 -13.10 9.18
C ARG A 20 11.17 -11.87 9.55
N SER A 21 12.46 -11.89 9.20
CA SER A 21 13.35 -10.76 9.46
C SER A 21 12.90 -9.50 8.72
N ILE A 22 13.23 -8.34 9.27
CA ILE A 22 12.88 -7.05 8.66
C ILE A 22 13.47 -6.91 7.26
N SER A 23 14.67 -7.44 7.04
CA SER A 23 15.31 -7.37 5.73
C SER A 23 14.58 -8.22 4.69
N GLU A 24 14.09 -9.40 5.06
CA GLU A 24 13.28 -10.24 4.17
C GLU A 24 11.93 -9.59 3.84
N VAL A 25 11.26 -9.07 4.86
CA VAL A 25 9.94 -8.42 4.67
C VAL A 25 10.08 -7.18 3.81
N TYR A 26 11.08 -6.33 4.09
CA TYR A 26 11.32 -5.12 3.30
C TYR A 26 11.67 -5.46 1.85
N ASP A 27 12.49 -6.47 1.64
CA ASP A 27 12.87 -6.91 0.30
C ASP A 27 11.65 -7.34 -0.52
N ILE A 28 10.75 -8.12 0.06
CA ILE A 28 9.54 -8.59 -0.63
C ILE A 28 8.58 -7.44 -0.91
N VAL A 29 8.33 -6.57 0.07
CA VAL A 29 7.34 -5.50 -0.06
C VAL A 29 7.89 -4.31 -0.84
N ALA A 30 9.10 -3.84 -0.52
CA ALA A 30 9.62 -2.59 -1.04
C ALA A 30 10.57 -2.78 -2.21
N ASN A 31 11.65 -3.54 -2.04
CA ASN A 31 12.64 -3.71 -3.11
C ASN A 31 12.03 -4.38 -4.35
N ASN A 32 11.09 -5.29 -4.16
CA ASN A 32 10.40 -6.02 -5.23
C ASN A 32 8.92 -5.61 -5.36
N TYR A 33 8.62 -4.35 -5.10
CA TYR A 33 7.27 -3.81 -5.14
C TYR A 33 6.57 -4.09 -6.46
N PHE A 34 7.22 -3.79 -7.58
CA PHE A 34 6.62 -3.97 -8.91
C PHE A 34 6.39 -5.43 -9.29
N THR A 35 7.15 -6.35 -8.69
CA THR A 35 6.96 -7.79 -8.89
C THR A 35 5.84 -8.33 -8.01
N ASN A 36 5.73 -7.84 -6.79
CA ASN A 36 4.92 -8.46 -5.75
C ASN A 36 3.61 -7.76 -5.40
N TYR A 37 3.47 -6.47 -5.71
CA TYR A 37 2.30 -5.68 -5.29
C TYR A 37 0.97 -6.33 -5.67
N SER A 38 0.85 -6.82 -6.90
CA SER A 38 -0.38 -7.48 -7.35
C SER A 38 -0.71 -8.76 -6.58
N LYS A 39 0.26 -9.32 -5.87
CA LYS A 39 0.05 -10.53 -5.07
C LYS A 39 -0.70 -10.27 -3.78
N TRP A 40 -0.62 -9.04 -3.24
CA TRP A 40 -1.40 -8.68 -2.05
C TRP A 40 -2.52 -7.68 -2.33
N CYS A 41 -2.59 -7.16 -3.54
CA CYS A 41 -3.66 -6.26 -3.97
C CYS A 41 -4.33 -6.85 -5.22
N PRO A 42 -5.35 -7.70 -5.03
CA PRO A 42 -5.97 -8.41 -6.16
C PRO A 42 -6.70 -7.51 -7.15
N GLU A 43 -7.00 -6.26 -6.78
CA GLU A 43 -7.61 -5.28 -7.67
C GLU A 43 -6.65 -4.80 -8.78
N ILE A 44 -5.35 -5.00 -8.59
CA ILE A 44 -4.34 -4.61 -9.60
C ILE A 44 -4.36 -5.60 -10.75
N ILE A 45 -4.74 -5.13 -11.93
CA ILE A 45 -4.74 -5.95 -13.16
C ILE A 45 -3.56 -5.62 -14.08
N GLU A 46 -2.99 -4.43 -13.96
CA GLU A 46 -1.78 -4.03 -14.66
C GLU A 46 -0.93 -3.17 -13.73
N LEU A 47 0.37 -3.40 -13.76
CA LEU A 47 1.34 -2.64 -12.97
C LEU A 47 2.63 -2.52 -13.79
N ASP A 48 3.00 -1.30 -14.14
CA ASP A 48 4.16 -1.03 -14.98
C ASP A 48 5.11 -0.05 -14.30
N GLU A 49 6.41 -0.39 -14.32
CA GLU A 49 7.46 0.51 -13.88
C GLU A 49 7.84 1.41 -15.05
N ILE A 50 7.64 2.72 -14.89
CA ILE A 50 7.96 3.71 -15.92
C ILE A 50 9.43 4.09 -15.87
N SER A 51 9.98 4.24 -14.66
CA SER A 51 11.39 4.57 -14.46
C SER A 51 12.28 3.35 -14.71
N ILE A 52 13.52 3.61 -15.10
CA ILE A 52 14.52 2.57 -15.36
C ILE A 52 15.39 2.38 -14.12
N GLY A 53 15.80 1.13 -13.86
CA GLY A 53 16.72 0.78 -12.78
C GLY A 53 16.03 0.30 -11.51
N PRO A 54 16.79 0.02 -10.45
CA PRO A 54 16.20 -0.42 -9.18
C PRO A 54 15.27 0.62 -8.59
N ILE A 55 14.26 0.17 -7.86
CA ILE A 55 13.32 1.05 -7.18
C ILE A 55 14.04 1.95 -6.18
N HIS A 56 13.65 3.22 -6.15
CA HIS A 56 14.21 4.24 -5.25
C HIS A 56 13.22 5.38 -5.11
N SER A 57 13.49 6.32 -4.22
CA SER A 57 12.70 7.55 -4.11
C SER A 57 12.70 8.29 -5.44
N GLY A 58 11.51 8.58 -5.97
CA GLY A 58 11.35 9.20 -7.29
C GLY A 58 11.02 8.21 -8.41
N THR A 59 11.11 6.91 -8.17
CA THR A 59 10.69 5.90 -9.15
C THR A 59 9.20 6.09 -9.46
N ARG A 60 8.84 6.08 -10.74
CA ARG A 60 7.46 6.24 -11.20
C ARG A 60 6.91 4.95 -11.78
N GLY A 61 5.63 4.76 -11.59
CA GLY A 61 4.91 3.64 -12.13
C GLY A 61 3.49 4.01 -12.53
N SER A 62 2.84 3.08 -13.20
CA SER A 62 1.42 3.18 -13.53
C SER A 62 0.72 1.90 -13.13
N GLN A 63 -0.55 2.02 -12.84
CA GLN A 63 -1.37 0.88 -12.45
C GLN A 63 -2.78 1.01 -13.01
N THR A 64 -3.39 -0.13 -13.28
CA THR A 64 -4.81 -0.22 -13.57
C THR A 64 -5.45 -1.10 -12.50
N THR A 65 -6.44 -0.56 -11.82
CA THR A 65 -7.22 -1.30 -10.83
C THR A 65 -8.57 -1.66 -11.42
N ARG A 66 -9.07 -2.83 -11.06
CA ARG A 66 -10.42 -3.25 -11.41
C ARG A 66 -11.23 -3.48 -10.15
N ASN A 67 -12.30 -2.72 -10.01
CA ASN A 67 -13.21 -2.83 -8.89
C ASN A 67 -14.64 -2.82 -9.42
N ARG A 68 -15.40 -3.89 -9.13
CA ARG A 68 -16.78 -4.06 -9.58
C ARG A 68 -16.95 -3.87 -11.10
N GLY A 69 -15.99 -4.40 -11.87
CA GLY A 69 -16.01 -4.32 -13.33
C GLY A 69 -15.58 -2.97 -13.91
N LEU A 70 -15.19 -2.02 -13.09
CA LEU A 70 -14.70 -0.71 -13.52
C LEU A 70 -13.18 -0.66 -13.44
N ASP A 71 -12.55 -0.35 -14.57
CA ASP A 71 -11.11 -0.19 -14.66
C ASP A 71 -10.73 1.28 -14.44
N CYS A 72 -9.70 1.48 -13.61
CA CYS A 72 -9.22 2.80 -13.29
C CYS A 72 -7.70 2.85 -13.44
N TYR A 73 -7.23 3.67 -14.35
CA TYR A 73 -5.81 3.90 -14.60
C TYR A 73 -5.30 5.04 -13.70
N SER A 74 -4.13 4.88 -13.14
CA SER A 74 -3.47 5.94 -12.38
C SER A 74 -1.96 5.81 -12.43
N THR A 75 -1.28 6.93 -12.21
CA THR A 75 0.17 6.99 -12.09
C THR A 75 0.56 7.34 -10.68
N PHE A 76 1.74 6.89 -10.27
CA PHE A 76 2.24 7.12 -8.93
C PHE A 76 3.77 7.28 -8.94
N GLU A 77 4.27 7.75 -7.81
CA GLU A 77 5.70 7.93 -7.57
C GLU A 77 6.06 7.38 -6.20
N VAL A 78 7.21 6.73 -6.12
CA VAL A 78 7.77 6.32 -4.83
C VAL A 78 8.25 7.57 -4.09
N GLY A 79 7.70 7.81 -2.92
CA GLY A 79 8.13 8.90 -2.03
C GLY A 79 9.29 8.47 -1.16
N GLU A 80 9.06 8.29 0.14
CA GLU A 80 10.10 7.78 1.02
C GLU A 80 10.45 6.33 0.65
N PHE A 81 11.74 6.07 0.60
CA PHE A 81 12.27 4.73 0.37
C PHE A 81 13.50 4.58 1.26
N ASN A 82 13.28 4.13 2.48
CA ASN A 82 14.33 3.96 3.49
C ASN A 82 14.50 2.48 3.80
N GLN A 83 15.65 1.93 3.46
CA GLN A 83 15.94 0.50 3.60
C GLN A 83 15.60 -0.01 5.01
N ASN A 84 14.75 -1.05 5.08
CA ASN A 84 14.29 -1.68 6.31
C ASN A 84 13.48 -0.77 7.25
N LYS A 85 13.00 0.37 6.77
CA LYS A 85 12.24 1.32 7.59
C LYS A 85 10.91 1.73 6.97
N SER A 86 10.91 2.20 5.72
CA SER A 86 9.69 2.74 5.14
C SER A 86 9.67 2.65 3.63
N LEU A 87 8.45 2.58 3.11
CA LEU A 87 8.12 2.74 1.69
C LEU A 87 6.86 3.59 1.61
N GLU A 88 6.91 4.64 0.79
CA GLU A 88 5.74 5.48 0.52
C GLU A 88 5.45 5.48 -0.98
N ILE A 89 4.19 5.27 -1.33
CA ILE A 89 3.69 5.38 -2.71
C ILE A 89 2.73 6.57 -2.75
N LYS A 90 3.02 7.54 -3.61
CA LYS A 90 2.20 8.74 -3.79
C LYS A 90 1.49 8.71 -5.13
N GLY A 91 0.19 8.93 -5.13
CA GLY A 91 -0.55 9.13 -6.36
C GLY A 91 -0.13 10.43 -7.06
N LEU A 92 0.02 10.38 -8.38
CA LEU A 92 0.31 11.54 -9.21
C LEU A 92 -0.95 12.04 -9.92
N SER A 93 -1.64 11.15 -10.63
CA SER A 93 -2.88 11.49 -11.32
C SER A 93 -4.10 11.49 -10.40
N LYS A 94 -4.00 10.88 -9.25
CA LYS A 94 -5.03 10.81 -8.21
C LYS A 94 -4.41 11.09 -6.85
N SER A 95 -5.18 11.64 -5.93
CA SER A 95 -4.70 11.99 -4.60
C SER A 95 -4.83 10.78 -3.67
N PHE A 96 -3.76 10.01 -3.52
CA PHE A 96 -3.66 8.94 -2.53
C PHE A 96 -2.23 8.77 -2.05
N ARG A 97 -2.07 8.18 -0.89
CA ARG A 97 -0.77 7.74 -0.37
C ARG A 97 -0.91 6.39 0.30
N SER A 98 0.01 5.49 -0.01
CA SER A 98 0.19 4.23 0.70
C SER A 98 1.50 4.30 1.47
N ILE A 99 1.47 4.08 2.76
CA ILE A 99 2.64 4.17 3.63
C ILE A 99 2.85 2.85 4.33
N TYR A 100 4.01 2.25 4.09
CA TYR A 100 4.43 1.00 4.73
C TYR A 100 5.57 1.32 5.69
N ASP A 101 5.38 1.08 6.99
CA ASP A 101 6.41 1.26 7.99
C ASP A 101 6.79 -0.09 8.58
N PHE A 102 8.09 -0.30 8.72
CA PHE A 102 8.67 -1.56 9.16
C PHE A 102 9.46 -1.33 10.42
N SER A 103 9.23 -2.16 11.44
CA SER A 103 10.02 -2.15 12.66
C SER A 103 10.22 -3.58 13.16
N LYS A 104 11.27 -3.78 13.95
CA LYS A 104 11.52 -5.08 14.55
C LYS A 104 10.57 -5.28 15.73
N ASN A 105 10.05 -6.49 15.87
CA ASN A 105 9.33 -6.87 17.08
C ASN A 105 10.31 -7.49 18.09
N GLU A 106 9.82 -7.78 19.31
CA GLU A 106 10.66 -8.26 20.42
C GLU A 106 11.24 -9.66 20.20
N ILE A 107 10.66 -10.45 19.31
CA ILE A 107 11.06 -11.85 19.06
C ILE A 107 11.79 -12.06 17.73
N GLY A 108 12.31 -10.97 17.13
CA GLY A 108 13.11 -11.04 15.92
C GLY A 108 12.32 -11.02 14.61
N GLY A 109 11.00 -10.92 14.67
CA GLY A 109 10.14 -10.73 13.51
C GLY A 109 9.99 -9.26 13.14
N THR A 110 9.01 -8.99 12.30
CA THR A 110 8.75 -7.65 11.78
C THR A 110 7.32 -7.21 12.11
N ARG A 111 7.21 -5.98 12.61
CA ARG A 111 5.93 -5.29 12.69
C ARG A 111 5.78 -4.47 11.43
N LEU A 112 4.76 -4.77 10.66
CA LEU A 112 4.37 -4.00 9.48
C LEU A 112 3.17 -3.14 9.83
N ASN A 113 3.33 -1.82 9.68
CA ASN A 113 2.24 -0.87 9.82
C ASN A 113 1.93 -0.31 8.43
N TYR A 114 0.68 -0.37 8.03
CA TYR A 114 0.23 0.10 6.73
C TYR A 114 -0.85 1.16 6.92
N LYS A 115 -0.67 2.29 6.25
CA LYS A 115 -1.65 3.39 6.25
C LYS A 115 -1.97 3.76 4.81
N PHE A 116 -3.25 3.87 4.51
CA PHE A 116 -3.72 4.37 3.22
C PHE A 116 -4.50 5.66 3.44
N GLU A 117 -4.16 6.68 2.66
CA GLU A 117 -4.83 7.98 2.67
C GLU A 117 -5.44 8.22 1.29
N LEU A 118 -6.71 8.61 1.27
CA LEU A 118 -7.41 9.04 0.07
C LEU A 118 -7.76 10.52 0.22
N GLY A 119 -7.24 11.33 -0.68
CA GLY A 119 -7.42 12.79 -0.65
C GLY A 119 -8.39 13.31 -1.71
N ASP A 120 -8.53 14.62 -1.77
CA ASP A 120 -9.36 15.34 -2.74
C ASP A 120 -10.81 14.83 -2.81
N LEU A 121 -11.39 14.55 -1.64
CA LEU A 121 -12.79 14.15 -1.58
C LEU A 121 -13.67 15.27 -2.09
N ASP A 122 -14.59 14.93 -2.99
CA ASP A 122 -15.62 15.83 -3.46
C ASP A 122 -16.51 16.23 -2.27
N LEU A 123 -16.98 17.47 -2.25
CA LEU A 123 -17.88 17.96 -1.22
C LEU A 123 -19.15 17.11 -1.08
N SER A 124 -19.61 16.53 -2.20
CA SER A 124 -20.76 15.59 -2.20
C SER A 124 -20.48 14.29 -1.43
N MET A 125 -19.21 13.93 -1.25
CA MET A 125 -18.79 12.73 -0.54
C MET A 125 -18.65 12.92 0.97
N LEU A 126 -18.58 14.16 1.45
CA LEU A 126 -18.35 14.46 2.86
C LEU A 126 -19.39 13.84 3.80
N PRO A 127 -20.70 13.79 3.45
CA PRO A 127 -21.69 13.09 4.29
C PRO A 127 -21.43 11.59 4.46
N PHE A 128 -20.67 10.99 3.53
CA PHE A 128 -20.34 9.55 3.52
C PHE A 128 -18.93 9.27 4.06
N ARG A 129 -18.28 10.28 4.62
CA ARG A 129 -16.90 10.18 5.09
C ARG A 129 -16.66 9.04 6.05
N SER A 130 -17.58 8.82 6.99
CA SER A 130 -17.47 7.74 7.98
C SER A 130 -17.50 6.36 7.30
N ILE A 131 -18.39 6.20 6.32
CA ILE A 131 -18.52 4.93 5.56
C ILE A 131 -17.24 4.68 4.73
N LEU A 132 -16.70 5.73 4.09
CA LEU A 132 -15.46 5.64 3.35
C LEU A 132 -14.29 5.28 4.25
N SER A 133 -14.22 5.93 5.42
CA SER A 133 -13.16 5.66 6.39
C SER A 133 -13.17 4.21 6.86
N ASP A 134 -14.36 3.68 7.15
CA ASP A 134 -14.51 2.28 7.55
C ASP A 134 -14.09 1.32 6.44
N ALA A 135 -14.47 1.61 5.19
CA ALA A 135 -14.11 0.79 4.04
C ALA A 135 -12.60 0.79 3.80
N ILE A 136 -11.96 1.95 3.93
CA ILE A 136 -10.51 2.10 3.77
C ILE A 136 -9.78 1.38 4.90
N ASN A 137 -10.30 1.44 6.11
CA ASN A 137 -9.73 0.74 7.25
C ASN A 137 -9.81 -0.78 7.07
N ASP A 138 -10.93 -1.29 6.60
CA ASP A 138 -11.10 -2.71 6.26
C ASP A 138 -10.11 -3.13 5.17
N GLY A 139 -9.92 -2.29 4.17
CA GLY A 139 -8.93 -2.51 3.11
C GLY A 139 -7.49 -2.54 3.63
N ALA A 140 -7.17 -1.70 4.61
CA ALA A 140 -5.85 -1.70 5.24
C ALA A 140 -5.62 -3.01 6.02
N GLU A 141 -6.62 -3.48 6.75
CA GLU A 141 -6.55 -4.75 7.46
C GLU A 141 -6.35 -5.93 6.50
N GLU A 142 -7.08 -5.93 5.39
CA GLU A 142 -6.93 -6.95 4.36
C GLU A 142 -5.54 -6.92 3.73
N THR A 143 -5.01 -5.72 3.47
CA THR A 143 -3.66 -5.54 2.89
C THR A 143 -2.59 -6.18 3.76
N VAL A 144 -2.56 -5.86 5.06
CA VAL A 144 -1.52 -6.42 5.95
C VAL A 144 -1.70 -7.93 6.14
N ALA A 145 -2.94 -8.42 6.15
CA ALA A 145 -3.21 -9.85 6.23
C ALA A 145 -2.72 -10.58 4.98
N ASN A 146 -2.96 -10.00 3.79
CA ASN A 146 -2.50 -10.58 2.52
C ASN A 146 -0.98 -10.60 2.45
N ILE A 147 -0.30 -9.53 2.87
CA ILE A 147 1.16 -9.47 2.91
C ILE A 147 1.71 -10.53 3.86
N LYS A 148 1.15 -10.62 5.07
CA LYS A 148 1.55 -11.62 6.05
C LYS A 148 1.41 -13.04 5.51
N ASN A 149 0.27 -13.34 4.91
CA ASN A 149 0.01 -14.66 4.33
C ASN A 149 0.97 -14.98 3.18
N LEU A 150 1.24 -13.99 2.33
CA LEU A 150 2.19 -14.17 1.23
C LEU A 150 3.60 -14.50 1.74
N ILE A 151 4.07 -13.78 2.74
CA ILE A 151 5.44 -13.91 3.26
C ILE A 151 5.60 -15.17 4.10
N GLU A 152 4.61 -15.52 4.90
CA GLU A 152 4.66 -16.69 5.79
C GLU A 152 4.24 -17.99 5.12
N MET A 153 3.84 -17.95 3.84
CA MET A 153 3.45 -19.15 3.10
C MET A 153 4.61 -20.13 3.02
N PRO A 154 4.40 -21.42 3.37
CA PRO A 154 5.45 -22.43 3.21
C PRO A 154 5.91 -22.56 1.77
N LEU A 155 7.24 -22.69 1.54
CA LEU A 155 7.84 -22.77 0.21
C LEU A 155 7.28 -23.93 -0.63
N ASP A 156 6.94 -25.05 0.00
CA ASP A 156 6.36 -26.21 -0.66
C ASP A 156 4.95 -25.94 -1.22
N LEU A 157 4.21 -24.99 -0.66
CA LEU A 157 2.91 -24.59 -1.19
C LEU A 157 3.03 -23.61 -2.35
N ILE A 158 4.14 -22.89 -2.46
CA ILE A 158 4.38 -21.92 -3.56
C ILE A 158 4.62 -22.68 -4.87
N ASN A 159 5.17 -23.89 -4.82
CA ASN A 159 5.53 -24.71 -5.97
C ASN A 159 4.45 -25.70 -6.39
N VAL A 160 3.28 -25.67 -5.78
CA VAL A 160 2.16 -26.54 -6.15
C VAL A 160 1.32 -25.83 -7.21
N HIS A 161 1.23 -26.43 -8.38
CA HIS A 161 0.42 -25.95 -9.51
C HIS A 161 -0.81 -26.79 -9.70
#